data_296a6279e699635894821225aa31d7d3
#
_entry.id   296a6279e699635894821225aa31d7d3
#
_cell.length_a   1.000
_cell.length_b   1.000
_cell.length_c   1.000
_cell.angle_alpha   90.00
_cell.angle_beta   90.00
_cell.angle_gamma   90.00
#
_symmetry.space_group_name_H-M   'P 1'
#
loop_
_entity.id
_entity.type
_entity.pdbx_description
1 polymer ?
#
loop_
_entity_poly.entity_id
_entity_poly.type
_entity_poly.pdbx_seq_one_letter_code
_entity_poly.pdbx_strand_id
1 'polypeptide(L)'
;DAIAKRRSDDADVGELKRLVTVILQEVDEWPATGLLLAATNHPELIDPALWRRFDLVVEFKVPEAMAVKEAIKRFLGPDFALFGRWIEILAFAFRGQSFSDIEREIQRFRRAVALGTTPDADLIEDFIKARVLSLDRQGRIDMAVLLAKETRLSQHSISDITGVSRDTIRKYTTDGSPAVPKMRRREA
;
A
#
# COMPACT_ATOMS: atom_id res chain seq x y z
N ASP A 1 -5.88 20.30 3.65
CA ASP A 1 -4.41 20.17 3.82
C ASP A 1 -3.62 21.48 3.60
N ALA A 2 -4.10 22.41 2.78
CA ALA A 2 -3.44 23.71 2.59
C ALA A 2 -3.46 24.59 3.86
N ILE A 3 -4.43 24.35 4.74
CA ILE A 3 -4.66 25.14 5.98
C ILE A 3 -3.69 24.73 7.09
N ALA A 4 -3.09 23.55 7.02
CA ALA A 4 -2.26 22.99 8.09
C ALA A 4 -0.74 23.09 7.83
N LYS A 5 -0.30 23.64 6.72
CA LYS A 5 1.12 23.70 6.39
C LYS A 5 1.78 24.83 7.17
N ARG A 6 2.62 24.47 8.13
CA ARG A 6 3.48 25.36 8.90
C ARG A 6 4.35 26.19 7.95
N ARG A 7 4.01 27.46 7.73
CA ARG A 7 4.90 28.45 7.09
C ARG A 7 5.45 29.38 8.17
N SER A 8 6.71 29.71 8.01
CA SER A 8 7.56 30.36 9.00
C SER A 8 7.47 31.90 9.00
N ASP A 9 6.32 32.50 8.67
CA ASP A 9 6.12 33.95 8.78
C ASP A 9 5.11 34.29 9.86
N ASP A 10 5.48 35.16 10.80
CA ASP A 10 4.68 35.53 11.98
C ASP A 10 3.29 36.12 11.63
N ALA A 11 3.12 36.71 10.45
CA ALA A 11 1.84 37.20 9.96
C ALA A 11 0.88 36.08 9.58
N ASP A 12 1.38 35.01 8.91
CA ASP A 12 0.62 33.82 8.51
C ASP A 12 0.15 33.02 9.74
N VAL A 13 0.91 33.02 10.84
CA VAL A 13 0.55 32.33 12.08
C VAL A 13 -0.70 32.94 12.74
N GLY A 14 -0.88 34.25 12.64
CA GLY A 14 -2.05 34.92 13.18
C GLY A 14 -3.34 34.61 12.44
N GLU A 15 -3.29 34.58 11.11
CA GLU A 15 -4.43 34.23 10.27
C GLU A 15 -4.79 32.73 10.41
N LEU A 16 -3.79 31.85 10.49
CA LEU A 16 -4.00 30.42 10.71
C LEU A 16 -4.69 30.13 12.04
N LYS A 17 -4.27 30.82 13.12
CA LYS A 17 -4.92 30.68 14.44
C LYS A 17 -6.37 31.16 14.42
N ARG A 18 -6.66 32.27 13.72
CA ARG A 18 -8.04 32.74 13.55
C ARG A 18 -8.88 31.72 12.79
N LEU A 19 -8.35 31.18 11.71
CA LEU A 19 -9.05 30.17 10.91
C LEU A 19 -9.36 28.91 11.73
N VAL A 20 -8.39 28.41 12.52
CA VAL A 20 -8.61 27.28 13.43
C VAL A 20 -9.72 27.61 14.44
N THR A 21 -9.70 28.83 15.00
CA THR A 21 -10.75 29.26 15.96
C THR A 21 -12.13 29.27 15.31
N VAL A 22 -12.25 29.79 14.09
CA VAL A 22 -13.51 29.79 13.35
C VAL A 22 -13.99 28.36 13.07
N ILE A 23 -13.10 27.47 12.63
CA ILE A 23 -13.44 26.07 12.40
C ILE A 23 -13.93 25.39 13.68
N LEU A 24 -13.28 25.67 14.82
CA LEU A 24 -13.69 25.14 16.12
C LEU A 24 -15.10 25.61 16.50
N GLN A 25 -15.42 26.89 16.26
CA GLN A 25 -16.75 27.44 16.52
C GLN A 25 -17.80 26.82 15.61
N GLU A 26 -17.56 26.72 14.31
CA GLU A 26 -18.47 26.10 13.36
C GLU A 26 -18.76 24.63 13.69
N VAL A 27 -17.75 23.91 14.16
CA VAL A 27 -17.92 22.51 14.61
C VAL A 27 -18.71 22.45 15.92
N ASP A 28 -18.50 23.38 16.86
CA ASP A 28 -19.25 23.44 18.11
C ASP A 28 -20.74 23.83 17.90
N GLU A 29 -21.03 24.62 16.86
CA GLU A 29 -22.37 25.05 16.48
C GLU A 29 -23.06 24.06 15.51
N TRP A 30 -22.37 22.98 15.12
CA TRP A 30 -22.92 22.01 14.16
C TRP A 30 -24.21 21.36 14.70
N PRO A 31 -25.29 21.32 13.91
CA PRO A 31 -26.56 20.79 14.38
C PRO A 31 -26.45 19.31 14.78
N ALA A 32 -26.99 18.95 15.93
CA ALA A 32 -26.97 17.56 16.42
C ALA A 32 -27.68 16.56 15.48
N THR A 33 -28.52 17.05 14.55
CA THR A 33 -29.18 16.26 13.52
C THR A 33 -28.35 16.13 12.24
N GLY A 34 -27.22 16.85 12.14
CA GLY A 34 -26.33 16.86 10.98
C GLY A 34 -25.19 15.87 11.14
N LEU A 35 -24.75 15.27 10.02
CA LEU A 35 -23.53 14.46 9.97
C LEU A 35 -22.36 15.34 9.47
N LEU A 36 -21.33 15.50 10.31
CA LEU A 36 -20.07 16.14 9.92
C LEU A 36 -19.00 15.08 9.69
N LEU A 37 -18.39 15.07 8.51
CA LEU A 37 -17.29 14.20 8.17
C LEU A 37 -16.07 15.05 7.83
N ALA A 38 -14.95 14.77 8.48
CA ALA A 38 -13.65 15.35 8.15
C ALA A 38 -12.65 14.25 7.84
N ALA A 39 -11.73 14.50 6.91
CA ALA A 39 -10.67 13.58 6.57
C ALA A 39 -9.34 14.31 6.41
N THR A 40 -8.27 13.69 6.88
CA THR A 40 -6.91 14.20 6.73
C THR A 40 -5.95 13.03 6.49
N ASN A 41 -4.88 13.30 5.75
CA ASN A 41 -3.70 12.42 5.65
C ASN A 41 -2.54 12.92 6.56
N HIS A 42 -2.77 14.01 7.31
CA HIS A 42 -1.80 14.60 8.23
C HIS A 42 -2.40 14.79 9.64
N PRO A 43 -2.74 13.69 10.34
CA PRO A 43 -3.34 13.77 11.67
C PRO A 43 -2.46 14.51 12.69
N GLU A 44 -1.13 14.43 12.52
CA GLU A 44 -0.14 15.09 13.36
C GLU A 44 -0.13 16.63 13.24
N LEU A 45 -0.74 17.17 12.19
CA LEU A 45 -0.85 18.62 11.96
C LEU A 45 -2.19 19.20 12.45
N ILE A 46 -3.13 18.36 12.84
CA ILE A 46 -4.45 18.79 13.31
C ILE A 46 -4.38 19.19 14.79
N ASP A 47 -4.98 20.35 15.11
CA ASP A 47 -5.08 20.79 16.50
C ASP A 47 -5.81 19.75 17.36
N PRO A 48 -5.23 19.34 18.51
CA PRO A 48 -5.87 18.39 19.42
C PRO A 48 -7.26 18.80 19.89
N ALA A 49 -7.58 20.09 19.89
CA ALA A 49 -8.90 20.59 20.23
C ALA A 49 -9.98 20.18 19.23
N LEU A 50 -9.63 20.02 17.94
CA LEU A 50 -10.54 19.50 16.92
C LEU A 50 -10.89 18.04 17.15
N TRP A 51 -9.93 17.18 17.52
CA TRP A 51 -10.17 15.77 17.78
C TRP A 51 -11.22 15.50 18.85
N ARG A 52 -11.28 16.38 19.88
CA ARG A 52 -12.24 16.24 20.99
C ARG A 52 -13.69 16.55 20.61
N ARG A 53 -13.92 17.11 19.43
CA ARG A 53 -15.25 17.50 18.95
C ARG A 53 -15.89 16.47 18.00
N PHE A 54 -15.13 15.44 17.64
CA PHE A 54 -15.63 14.34 16.84
C PHE A 54 -15.97 13.16 17.74
N ASP A 55 -17.19 12.63 17.59
CA ASP A 55 -17.66 11.47 18.34
C ASP A 55 -16.92 10.19 17.95
N LEU A 56 -16.41 10.13 16.72
CA LEU A 56 -15.72 8.97 16.19
C LEU A 56 -14.50 9.39 15.37
N VAL A 57 -13.36 8.81 15.70
CA VAL A 57 -12.13 8.93 14.91
C VAL A 57 -11.81 7.57 14.30
N VAL A 58 -11.75 7.50 12.97
CA VAL A 58 -11.45 6.28 12.22
C VAL A 58 -10.09 6.41 11.56
N GLU A 59 -9.17 5.53 11.94
CA GLU A 59 -7.86 5.42 11.31
C GLU A 59 -7.89 4.36 10.20
N PHE A 60 -7.60 4.77 8.96
CA PHE A 60 -7.45 3.87 7.82
C PHE A 60 -6.01 3.38 7.74
N LYS A 61 -5.74 2.25 8.37
CA LYS A 61 -4.41 1.62 8.34
C LYS A 61 -4.11 0.99 6.99
N VAL A 62 -2.82 0.78 6.73
CA VAL A 62 -2.36 0.00 5.59
C VAL A 62 -2.97 -1.41 5.68
N PRO A 63 -3.51 -1.96 4.57
CA PRO A 63 -4.20 -3.23 4.59
C PRO A 63 -3.28 -4.41 4.91
N GLU A 64 -3.81 -5.38 5.65
CA GLU A 64 -3.16 -6.66 5.89
C GLU A 64 -3.23 -7.57 4.66
N ALA A 65 -2.41 -8.64 4.65
CA ALA A 65 -2.24 -9.52 3.49
C ALA A 65 -3.56 -10.09 2.91
N MET A 66 -4.51 -10.45 3.76
CA MET A 66 -5.83 -10.94 3.31
C MET A 66 -6.64 -9.84 2.63
N ALA A 67 -6.66 -8.64 3.22
CA ALA A 67 -7.36 -7.49 2.67
C ALA A 67 -6.73 -7.05 1.34
N VAL A 68 -5.40 -7.13 1.20
CA VAL A 68 -4.70 -6.89 -0.07
C VAL A 68 -5.19 -7.84 -1.16
N LYS A 69 -5.29 -9.15 -0.88
CA LYS A 69 -5.76 -10.14 -1.87
C LYS A 69 -7.20 -9.84 -2.32
N GLU A 70 -8.08 -9.56 -1.37
CA GLU A 70 -9.47 -9.22 -1.68
C GLU A 70 -9.59 -7.90 -2.48
N ALA A 71 -8.77 -6.91 -2.15
CA ALA A 71 -8.70 -5.67 -2.91
C ALA A 71 -8.23 -5.91 -4.35
N ILE A 72 -7.17 -6.71 -4.55
CA ILE A 72 -6.68 -7.09 -5.88
C ILE A 72 -7.79 -7.76 -6.69
N LYS A 73 -8.48 -8.74 -6.12
CA LYS A 73 -9.61 -9.43 -6.78
C LYS A 73 -10.70 -8.43 -7.21
N ARG A 74 -11.08 -7.56 -6.28
CA ARG A 74 -12.13 -6.55 -6.52
C ARG A 74 -11.73 -5.58 -7.62
N PHE A 75 -10.49 -5.06 -7.60
CA PHE A 75 -10.03 -4.07 -8.57
C PHE A 75 -9.77 -4.68 -9.96
N LEU A 76 -9.37 -5.95 -10.04
CA LEU A 76 -9.26 -6.67 -11.30
C LEU A 76 -10.64 -6.93 -11.93
N GLY A 77 -11.66 -7.19 -11.11
CA GLY A 77 -12.99 -7.47 -11.63
C GLY A 77 -13.00 -8.59 -12.69
N PRO A 78 -13.55 -8.37 -13.90
CA PRO A 78 -13.62 -9.38 -14.95
C PRO A 78 -12.23 -9.81 -15.46
N ASP A 79 -11.20 -8.97 -15.32
CA ASP A 79 -9.84 -9.28 -15.76
C ASP A 79 -9.11 -10.22 -14.80
N PHE A 80 -9.77 -10.64 -13.71
CA PHE A 80 -9.21 -11.61 -12.77
C PHE A 80 -8.79 -12.92 -13.43
N ALA A 81 -9.49 -13.34 -14.49
CA ALA A 81 -9.14 -14.55 -15.25
C ALA A 81 -7.70 -14.50 -15.84
N LEU A 82 -7.22 -13.31 -16.18
CA LEU A 82 -5.87 -13.10 -16.73
C LEU A 82 -4.80 -13.05 -15.64
N PHE A 83 -5.10 -12.36 -14.53
CA PHE A 83 -4.11 -12.05 -13.48
C PHE A 83 -4.21 -12.94 -12.24
N GLY A 84 -5.27 -13.75 -12.10
CA GLY A 84 -5.54 -14.53 -10.89
C GLY A 84 -4.41 -15.50 -10.49
N ARG A 85 -3.67 -16.01 -11.46
CA ARG A 85 -2.47 -16.85 -11.22
C ARG A 85 -1.34 -16.10 -10.51
N TRP A 86 -1.32 -14.78 -10.56
CA TRP A 86 -0.31 -13.92 -9.96
C TRP A 86 -0.72 -13.37 -8.59
N ILE A 87 -1.89 -13.74 -8.07
CA ILE A 87 -2.48 -13.07 -6.90
C ILE A 87 -1.58 -13.15 -5.66
N GLU A 88 -0.91 -14.27 -5.43
CA GLU A 88 0.00 -14.42 -4.29
C GLU A 88 1.22 -13.50 -4.42
N ILE A 89 1.77 -13.43 -5.62
CA ILE A 89 2.93 -12.60 -5.94
C ILE A 89 2.56 -11.12 -5.87
N LEU A 90 1.42 -10.75 -6.45
CA LEU A 90 0.90 -9.37 -6.36
C LEU A 90 0.61 -8.96 -4.92
N ALA A 91 -0.03 -9.86 -4.14
CA ALA A 91 -0.31 -9.60 -2.74
C ALA A 91 0.98 -9.39 -1.93
N PHE A 92 2.03 -10.15 -2.23
CA PHE A 92 3.34 -9.92 -1.62
C PHE A 92 3.96 -8.60 -2.05
N ALA A 93 3.91 -8.28 -3.35
CA ALA A 93 4.48 -7.06 -3.91
C ALA A 93 3.76 -5.79 -3.42
N PHE A 94 2.47 -5.87 -3.10
CA PHE A 94 1.68 -4.78 -2.58
C PHE A 94 1.72 -4.62 -1.05
N ARG A 95 2.48 -5.44 -0.34
CA ARG A 95 2.65 -5.26 1.12
C ARG A 95 3.09 -3.85 1.46
N GLY A 96 2.45 -3.25 2.45
CA GLY A 96 2.75 -1.89 2.90
C GLY A 96 2.21 -0.78 1.99
N GLN A 97 1.40 -1.10 0.99
CA GLN A 97 0.75 -0.12 0.12
C GLN A 97 -0.67 0.20 0.57
N SER A 98 -1.13 1.42 0.31
CA SER A 98 -2.52 1.80 0.53
C SER A 98 -3.45 1.14 -0.50
N PHE A 99 -4.75 1.07 -0.19
CA PHE A 99 -5.74 0.61 -1.17
C PHE A 99 -5.74 1.45 -2.45
N SER A 100 -5.53 2.75 -2.33
CA SER A 100 -5.46 3.66 -3.49
C SER A 100 -4.26 3.38 -4.39
N ASP A 101 -3.10 3.01 -3.80
CA ASP A 101 -1.92 2.64 -4.57
C ASP A 101 -2.13 1.30 -5.30
N ILE A 102 -2.73 0.33 -4.60
CA ILE A 102 -3.09 -0.97 -5.19
C ILE A 102 -4.06 -0.77 -6.34
N GLU A 103 -5.13 0.00 -6.14
CA GLU A 103 -6.12 0.28 -7.18
C GLU A 103 -5.49 0.93 -8.41
N ARG A 104 -4.70 1.98 -8.20
CA ARG A 104 -4.03 2.72 -9.28
C ARG A 104 -3.15 1.80 -10.13
N GLU A 105 -2.40 0.91 -9.51
CA GLU A 105 -1.52 -0.01 -10.22
C GLU A 105 -2.31 -1.09 -10.96
N ILE A 106 -3.34 -1.67 -10.33
CA ILE A 106 -4.22 -2.63 -10.97
C ILE A 106 -4.94 -2.00 -12.18
N GLN A 107 -5.40 -0.76 -12.07
CA GLN A 107 -6.01 -0.05 -13.20
C GLN A 107 -4.99 0.21 -14.31
N ARG A 108 -3.70 0.39 -13.99
CA ARG A 108 -2.62 0.47 -14.99
C ARG A 108 -2.50 -0.85 -15.76
N PHE A 109 -2.49 -2.00 -15.07
CA PHE A 109 -2.46 -3.31 -15.73
C PHE A 109 -3.66 -3.51 -16.65
N ARG A 110 -4.85 -3.23 -16.16
CA ARG A 110 -6.10 -3.35 -16.94
C ARG A 110 -6.07 -2.49 -18.22
N ARG A 111 -5.61 -1.25 -18.11
CA ARG A 111 -5.47 -0.37 -19.27
C ARG A 111 -4.45 -0.91 -20.28
N ALA A 112 -3.31 -1.41 -19.83
CA ALA A 112 -2.28 -1.95 -20.74
C ALA A 112 -2.79 -3.17 -21.51
N VAL A 113 -3.54 -4.07 -20.85
CA VAL A 113 -4.19 -5.20 -21.50
C VAL A 113 -5.25 -4.75 -22.50
N ALA A 114 -6.12 -3.82 -22.12
CA ALA A 114 -7.19 -3.30 -22.99
C ALA A 114 -6.63 -2.62 -24.24
N LEU A 115 -5.46 -2.01 -24.15
CA LEU A 115 -4.77 -1.38 -25.28
C LEU A 115 -3.92 -2.38 -26.09
N GLY A 116 -3.75 -3.62 -25.60
CA GLY A 116 -2.91 -4.62 -26.27
C GLY A 116 -1.43 -4.25 -26.35
N THR A 117 -0.97 -3.34 -25.46
CA THR A 117 0.40 -2.77 -25.54
C THR A 117 1.47 -3.73 -25.04
N THR A 118 1.13 -4.58 -24.07
CA THR A 118 2.09 -5.47 -23.41
C THR A 118 1.39 -6.74 -22.93
N PRO A 119 1.99 -7.93 -23.08
CA PRO A 119 1.49 -9.17 -22.47
C PRO A 119 1.35 -9.05 -20.95
N ASP A 120 0.37 -9.73 -20.38
CA ASP A 120 0.09 -9.72 -18.93
C ASP A 120 1.31 -10.16 -18.10
N ALA A 121 2.06 -11.16 -18.56
CA ALA A 121 3.24 -11.66 -17.87
C ALA A 121 4.36 -10.59 -17.78
N ASP A 122 4.63 -9.89 -18.89
CA ASP A 122 5.69 -8.87 -18.95
C ASP A 122 5.35 -7.69 -18.04
N LEU A 123 4.07 -7.27 -18.00
CA LEU A 123 3.59 -6.23 -17.08
C LEU A 123 3.85 -6.57 -15.62
N ILE A 124 3.56 -7.81 -15.24
CA ILE A 124 3.78 -8.28 -13.88
C ILE A 124 5.27 -8.38 -13.56
N GLU A 125 6.08 -8.89 -14.48
CA GLU A 125 7.53 -8.99 -14.29
C GLU A 125 8.16 -7.61 -14.10
N ASP A 126 7.80 -6.63 -14.92
CA ASP A 126 8.29 -5.25 -14.79
C ASP A 126 7.87 -4.61 -13.48
N PHE A 127 6.63 -4.84 -13.06
CA PHE A 127 6.15 -4.39 -11.77
C PHE A 127 6.93 -5.03 -10.62
N ILE A 128 7.17 -6.35 -10.66
CA ILE A 128 7.94 -7.04 -9.62
C ILE A 128 9.38 -6.53 -9.58
N LYS A 129 10.05 -6.34 -10.73
CA LYS A 129 11.40 -5.77 -10.81
C LYS A 129 11.47 -4.42 -10.11
N ALA A 130 10.52 -3.54 -10.39
CA ALA A 130 10.45 -2.23 -9.75
C ALA A 130 10.25 -2.33 -8.23
N ARG A 131 9.42 -3.26 -7.77
CA ARG A 131 9.13 -3.48 -6.34
C ARG A 131 10.31 -4.09 -5.59
N VAL A 132 11.02 -5.02 -6.20
CA VAL A 132 12.20 -5.69 -5.63
C VAL A 132 13.28 -4.69 -5.23
N LEU A 133 13.43 -3.58 -5.96
CA LEU A 133 14.40 -2.52 -5.64
C LEU A 133 14.16 -1.89 -4.25
N SER A 134 12.91 -1.88 -3.78
CA SER A 134 12.53 -1.33 -2.47
C SER A 134 12.54 -2.38 -1.34
N LEU A 135 12.76 -3.66 -1.65
CA LEU A 135 12.80 -4.74 -0.67
C LEU A 135 14.21 -4.86 -0.05
N ASP A 136 14.23 -5.20 1.24
CA ASP A 136 15.44 -5.65 1.89
C ASP A 136 15.90 -7.03 1.37
N ARG A 137 17.04 -7.50 1.84
CA ARG A 137 17.59 -8.79 1.40
C ARG A 137 16.63 -9.95 1.64
N GLN A 138 15.96 -9.99 2.80
CA GLN A 138 15.03 -11.07 3.12
C GLN A 138 13.78 -11.00 2.25
N GLY A 139 13.21 -9.84 2.04
CA GLY A 139 12.06 -9.63 1.16
C GLY A 139 12.35 -10.07 -0.28
N ARG A 140 13.57 -9.84 -0.79
CA ARG A 140 13.97 -10.34 -2.11
C ARG A 140 14.06 -11.86 -2.18
N ILE A 141 14.57 -12.51 -1.12
CA ILE A 141 14.59 -13.97 -1.02
C ILE A 141 13.16 -14.52 -0.97
N ASP A 142 12.30 -13.93 -0.15
CA ASP A 142 10.89 -14.36 -0.02
C ASP A 142 10.15 -14.22 -1.35
N MET A 143 10.36 -13.12 -2.08
CA MET A 143 9.83 -12.92 -3.43
C MET A 143 10.36 -13.98 -4.41
N ALA A 144 11.66 -14.27 -4.37
CA ALA A 144 12.27 -15.28 -5.25
C ALA A 144 11.71 -16.69 -4.99
N VAL A 145 11.53 -17.06 -3.72
CA VAL A 145 10.91 -18.33 -3.32
C VAL A 145 9.45 -18.40 -3.76
N LEU A 146 8.72 -17.29 -3.61
CA LEU A 146 7.32 -17.22 -4.04
C LEU A 146 7.19 -17.36 -5.56
N LEU A 147 8.03 -16.66 -6.34
CA LEU A 147 8.08 -16.82 -7.79
C LEU A 147 8.40 -18.26 -8.21
N ALA A 148 9.34 -18.92 -7.53
CA ALA A 148 9.69 -20.30 -7.82
C ALA A 148 8.56 -21.29 -7.52
N LYS A 149 7.70 -21.00 -6.53
CA LYS A 149 6.56 -21.85 -6.16
C LYS A 149 5.33 -21.62 -7.03
N GLU A 150 5.03 -20.37 -7.33
CA GLU A 150 3.77 -19.97 -7.96
C GLU A 150 3.87 -19.82 -9.49
N THR A 151 5.09 -19.85 -10.05
CA THR A 151 5.29 -19.66 -11.49
C THR A 151 6.13 -20.77 -12.10
N ARG A 152 6.15 -20.82 -13.44
CA ARG A 152 7.04 -21.68 -14.21
C ARG A 152 8.31 -20.95 -14.69
N LEU A 153 8.65 -19.84 -14.06
CA LEU A 153 9.87 -19.10 -14.40
C LEU A 153 11.10 -19.94 -14.10
N SER A 154 12.10 -19.82 -14.96
CA SER A 154 13.39 -20.48 -14.73
C SER A 154 14.12 -19.84 -13.55
N GLN A 155 14.98 -20.58 -12.86
CA GLN A 155 15.82 -20.02 -11.80
C GLN A 155 16.69 -18.84 -12.28
N HIS A 156 17.04 -18.82 -13.57
CA HIS A 156 17.76 -17.72 -14.18
C HIS A 156 16.88 -16.47 -14.24
N SER A 157 15.67 -16.59 -14.79
CA SER A 157 14.71 -15.48 -14.83
C SER A 157 14.38 -14.93 -13.43
N ILE A 158 14.17 -15.82 -12.46
CA ILE A 158 13.91 -15.41 -11.07
C ILE A 158 15.12 -14.67 -10.47
N SER A 159 16.33 -15.14 -10.75
CA SER A 159 17.58 -14.48 -10.32
C SER A 159 17.70 -13.08 -10.93
N ASP A 160 17.37 -12.95 -12.23
CA ASP A 160 17.42 -11.66 -12.94
C ASP A 160 16.38 -10.67 -12.42
N ILE A 161 15.16 -11.15 -12.10
CA ILE A 161 14.08 -10.33 -11.55
C ILE A 161 14.41 -9.87 -10.13
N THR A 162 14.91 -10.78 -9.28
CA THR A 162 15.02 -10.53 -7.82
C THR A 162 16.42 -10.12 -7.36
N GLY A 163 17.45 -10.32 -8.20
CA GLY A 163 18.85 -10.15 -7.82
C GLY A 163 19.35 -11.20 -6.82
N VAL A 164 18.58 -12.28 -6.57
CA VAL A 164 18.95 -13.36 -5.66
C VAL A 164 19.67 -14.46 -6.44
N SER A 165 20.80 -14.96 -5.92
CA SER A 165 21.57 -16.01 -6.58
C SER A 165 20.77 -17.32 -6.68
N ARG A 166 20.98 -18.06 -7.78
CA ARG A 166 20.32 -19.36 -8.04
C ARG A 166 20.54 -20.37 -6.92
N ASP A 167 21.72 -20.37 -6.32
CA ASP A 167 22.03 -21.28 -5.20
C ASP A 167 21.23 -20.93 -3.95
N THR A 168 21.00 -19.64 -3.69
CA THR A 168 20.13 -19.17 -2.61
C THR A 168 18.69 -19.59 -2.89
N ILE A 169 18.18 -19.37 -4.11
CA ILE A 169 16.84 -19.77 -4.52
C ILE A 169 16.65 -21.27 -4.31
N ARG A 170 17.59 -22.10 -4.79
CA ARG A 170 17.54 -23.55 -4.66
C ARG A 170 17.53 -23.97 -3.19
N LYS A 171 18.38 -23.41 -2.36
CA LYS A 171 18.44 -23.72 -0.93
C LYS A 171 17.09 -23.51 -0.25
N TYR A 172 16.47 -22.35 -0.45
CA TYR A 172 15.19 -22.02 0.20
C TYR A 172 13.96 -22.68 -0.43
N THR A 173 14.05 -23.18 -1.66
CA THR A 173 12.96 -23.96 -2.28
C THR A 173 13.03 -25.43 -1.95
N THR A 174 14.22 -26.00 -1.67
CA THR A 174 14.43 -27.43 -1.37
C THR A 174 14.21 -27.73 0.12
N ASP A 175 14.58 -26.84 1.01
CA ASP A 175 14.53 -27.06 2.47
C ASP A 175 13.13 -26.94 3.10
N GLY A 176 12.07 -26.66 2.34
CA GLY A 176 10.67 -26.68 2.83
C GLY A 176 10.38 -25.78 4.06
N SER A 177 11.31 -24.95 4.49
CA SER A 177 11.15 -24.07 5.64
C SER A 177 10.29 -22.86 5.27
N PRO A 178 9.14 -22.66 5.94
CA PRO A 178 8.38 -21.44 5.75
C PRO A 178 9.16 -20.28 6.36
N ALA A 179 9.66 -19.37 5.52
CA ALA A 179 10.15 -18.08 5.97
C ALA A 179 8.94 -17.22 6.41
N VAL A 180 8.39 -17.54 7.59
CA VAL A 180 7.48 -16.65 8.29
C VAL A 180 8.36 -15.81 9.23
N PRO A 181 8.53 -14.52 8.99
CA PRO A 181 9.23 -13.66 9.93
C PRO A 181 8.37 -13.60 11.21
N LYS A 182 8.90 -14.08 12.33
CA LYS A 182 8.35 -13.77 13.65
C LYS A 182 8.37 -12.25 13.79
N MET A 183 7.20 -11.62 13.81
CA MET A 183 7.05 -10.24 14.24
C MET A 183 7.72 -10.09 15.61
N ARG A 184 8.83 -9.37 15.68
CA ARG A 184 9.34 -8.87 16.95
C ARG A 184 8.28 -7.92 17.49
N ARG A 185 7.56 -8.34 18.52
CA ARG A 185 6.84 -7.43 19.40
C ARG A 185 7.87 -6.41 19.90
N ARG A 186 7.74 -5.17 19.51
CA ARG A 186 8.35 -4.07 20.26
C ARG A 186 7.50 -3.91 21.50
N GLU A 187 8.07 -4.32 22.63
CA GLU A 187 7.61 -3.97 23.96
C GLU A 187 7.91 -2.50 24.22
N ALA A 188 6.94 -1.87 24.94
CA ALA A 188 6.90 -0.56 25.56
C ALA A 188 6.60 0.64 24.65
#